data_0d2466bfaad64377d45a42dae1e930cb
#
_entry.id   0d2466bfaad64377d45a42dae1e930cb
#
_cell.length_a   1.000
_cell.length_b   1.000
_cell.length_c   1.000
_cell.angle_alpha   90.00
_cell.angle_beta   90.00
_cell.angle_gamma   90.00
#
_symmetry.space_group_name_H-M   'P 1'
#
loop_
_entity.id
_entity.type
_entity.pdbx_description
1 polymer ?
#
loop_
_entity_poly.entity_id
_entity_poly.type
_entity_poly.pdbx_seq_one_letter_code
_entity_poly.pdbx_strand_id
1 'polypeptide(L)'
;MPFSGNINSQVEDVTGAGVAVRKGKDSALCKVPYEIRILDVSYLSEIIELQQVIIEGLPRGDMLQPFSESFMKEHIGGKGFILGVVSGGSLIAFRNVYFPDINDSEWNLGIDLGLSENSLCKTANFQMVCVHPDFLGNSLALVMNRHAISILRRMEPYEHLCATVSPYNFWNIKILLDSGFVIKKLKTKYGGKLRYIVHQNLKNSGVLPSDPERMVSLTDFMKQEKLFDAGWSGTMLAGSHVRENGFAEMRNTAFESTLRNLEIGFEKLSF
;
A
#
# COMPACT_ATOMS: atom_id res chain seq x y z
N MET A 1 20.81 6.26 13.56
CA MET A 1 21.74 5.23 13.08
C MET A 1 20.95 4.33 12.14
N PRO A 2 21.45 3.95 10.98
CA PRO A 2 20.77 2.97 10.14
C PRO A 2 20.64 1.65 10.93
N PHE A 3 19.52 0.99 10.77
CA PHE A 3 19.22 -0.28 11.41
C PHE A 3 20.31 -1.31 11.06
N SER A 4 21.15 -1.69 12.02
CA SER A 4 22.26 -2.65 11.82
C SER A 4 21.88 -4.09 12.23
N GLY A 5 20.62 -4.33 12.57
CA GLY A 5 20.11 -5.65 12.89
C GLY A 5 19.82 -6.46 11.60
N ASN A 6 20.21 -7.74 11.60
CA ASN A 6 19.82 -8.63 10.53
C ASN A 6 18.29 -8.82 10.60
N ILE A 7 17.56 -8.21 9.64
CA ILE A 7 16.09 -8.26 9.56
C ILE A 7 15.61 -9.72 9.59
N ASN A 8 16.34 -10.62 8.95
CA ASN A 8 16.01 -12.04 8.91
C ASN A 8 15.95 -12.70 10.31
N SER A 9 16.78 -12.28 11.27
CA SER A 9 16.76 -12.84 12.63
C SER A 9 15.56 -12.39 13.48
N GLN A 10 14.92 -11.28 13.12
CA GLN A 10 13.72 -10.77 13.82
C GLN A 10 12.40 -11.18 13.13
N VAL A 11 12.47 -11.72 11.93
CA VAL A 11 11.31 -11.96 11.05
C VAL A 11 11.12 -13.43 10.70
N GLU A 12 12.02 -14.32 11.14
CA GLU A 12 12.01 -15.78 10.83
C GLU A 12 10.69 -16.50 11.16
N ASP A 13 9.86 -15.96 12.06
CA ASP A 13 8.61 -16.60 12.52
C ASP A 13 7.35 -16.18 11.75
N VAL A 14 7.44 -15.38 10.68
CA VAL A 14 6.26 -14.92 9.94
C VAL A 14 6.12 -15.65 8.61
N THR A 15 5.92 -16.93 8.68
CA THR A 15 5.37 -17.70 7.56
C THR A 15 3.85 -17.76 7.71
N GLY A 16 3.13 -17.16 6.77
CA GLY A 16 1.70 -17.36 6.61
C GLY A 16 1.44 -18.34 5.48
N ALA A 17 0.30 -19.00 5.50
CA ALA A 17 -0.16 -19.85 4.42
C ALA A 17 -1.65 -19.69 4.21
N GLY A 18 -2.13 -20.01 3.01
CA GLY A 18 -3.55 -19.92 2.70
C GLY A 18 -3.88 -20.59 1.37
N VAL A 19 -5.11 -20.35 0.91
CA VAL A 19 -5.60 -20.84 -0.38
C VAL A 19 -6.11 -19.64 -1.17
N ALA A 20 -5.63 -19.48 -2.39
CA ALA A 20 -6.12 -18.48 -3.33
C ALA A 20 -6.92 -19.14 -4.46
N VAL A 21 -7.81 -18.37 -5.06
CA VAL A 21 -8.52 -18.78 -6.28
C VAL A 21 -7.79 -18.16 -7.46
N ARG A 22 -7.24 -18.99 -8.34
CA ARG A 22 -6.65 -18.57 -9.60
C ARG A 22 -7.73 -18.53 -10.68
N LYS A 23 -7.78 -17.43 -11.44
CA LYS A 23 -8.60 -17.30 -12.65
C LYS A 23 -7.79 -17.82 -13.85
N GLY A 24 -8.20 -18.93 -14.43
CA GLY A 24 -7.58 -19.46 -15.66
C GLY A 24 -8.03 -18.71 -16.92
N LYS A 25 -7.34 -18.93 -18.03
CA LYS A 25 -7.64 -18.30 -19.34
C LYS A 25 -9.08 -18.57 -19.82
N ASP A 26 -9.65 -19.71 -19.46
CA ASP A 26 -11.02 -20.12 -19.84
C ASP A 26 -12.06 -19.82 -18.75
N SER A 27 -11.81 -18.82 -17.91
CA SER A 27 -12.65 -18.48 -16.73
C SER A 27 -12.78 -19.63 -15.72
N ALA A 28 -11.99 -20.69 -15.83
CA ALA A 28 -11.94 -21.77 -14.86
C ALA A 28 -11.32 -21.25 -13.55
N LEU A 29 -12.02 -21.48 -12.44
CA LEU A 29 -11.54 -21.13 -11.09
C LEU A 29 -10.85 -22.35 -10.48
N CYS A 30 -9.60 -22.17 -10.08
CA CYS A 30 -8.81 -23.22 -9.42
C CYS A 30 -8.34 -22.75 -8.06
N LYS A 31 -8.58 -23.53 -7.01
CA LYS A 31 -8.01 -23.28 -5.69
C LYS A 31 -6.57 -23.75 -5.65
N VAL A 32 -5.65 -22.87 -5.28
CA VAL A 32 -4.23 -23.17 -5.16
C VAL A 32 -3.72 -22.76 -3.79
N PRO A 33 -2.89 -23.57 -3.13
CA PRO A 33 -2.25 -23.20 -1.88
C PRO A 33 -1.19 -22.13 -2.14
N TYR A 34 -0.95 -21.27 -1.17
CA TYR A 34 0.14 -20.31 -1.17
C TYR A 34 0.83 -20.21 0.19
N GLU A 35 2.06 -19.72 0.17
CA GLU A 35 2.84 -19.35 1.35
C GLU A 35 3.16 -17.86 1.32
N ILE A 36 3.25 -17.24 2.50
CA ILE A 36 3.74 -15.88 2.68
C ILE A 36 5.12 -15.97 3.30
N ARG A 37 6.10 -15.31 2.69
CA ARG A 37 7.48 -15.30 3.16
C ARG A 37 8.17 -13.97 2.91
N ILE A 38 9.25 -13.70 3.65
CA ILE A 38 10.20 -12.65 3.30
C ILE A 38 10.99 -13.14 2.09
N LEU A 39 11.04 -12.31 1.05
CA LEU A 39 11.77 -12.61 -0.18
C LEU A 39 13.24 -12.22 -0.03
N ASP A 40 14.11 -13.07 -0.52
CA ASP A 40 15.52 -12.78 -0.72
C ASP A 40 15.83 -12.37 -2.16
N VAL A 41 17.10 -12.14 -2.47
CA VAL A 41 17.55 -11.65 -3.77
C VAL A 41 17.28 -12.61 -4.93
N SER A 42 17.02 -13.90 -4.67
CA SER A 42 16.70 -14.87 -5.72
C SER A 42 15.37 -14.58 -6.41
N TYR A 43 14.45 -13.87 -5.71
CA TYR A 43 13.15 -13.44 -6.26
C TYR A 43 13.19 -12.13 -7.04
N LEU A 44 14.36 -11.49 -7.18
CA LEU A 44 14.44 -10.14 -7.76
C LEU A 44 13.88 -10.07 -9.18
N SER A 45 14.19 -11.04 -10.03
CA SER A 45 13.64 -11.12 -11.40
C SER A 45 12.12 -11.23 -11.40
N GLU A 46 11.54 -12.10 -10.57
CA GLU A 46 10.10 -12.28 -10.48
C GLU A 46 9.39 -11.03 -9.94
N ILE A 47 10.01 -10.30 -9.02
CA ILE A 47 9.50 -9.02 -8.51
C ILE A 47 9.42 -7.99 -9.63
N ILE A 48 10.47 -7.85 -10.45
CA ILE A 48 10.51 -6.90 -11.57
C ILE A 48 9.52 -7.31 -12.67
N GLU A 49 9.45 -8.58 -13.01
CA GLU A 49 8.49 -9.11 -13.98
C GLU A 49 7.05 -8.86 -13.54
N LEU A 50 6.71 -9.15 -12.27
CA LEU A 50 5.37 -8.92 -11.74
C LEU A 50 5.04 -7.42 -11.70
N GLN A 51 6.00 -6.56 -11.35
CA GLN A 51 5.82 -5.11 -11.44
C GLN A 51 5.46 -4.68 -12.88
N GLN A 52 6.16 -5.20 -13.89
CA GLN A 52 5.92 -4.88 -15.28
C GLN A 52 4.52 -5.32 -15.73
N VAL A 53 4.10 -6.53 -15.40
CA VAL A 53 2.75 -7.05 -15.68
C VAL A 53 1.68 -6.13 -15.11
N ILE A 54 1.89 -5.62 -13.89
CA ILE A 54 0.93 -4.69 -13.27
C ILE A 54 0.91 -3.35 -14.00
N ILE A 55 2.08 -2.78 -14.33
CA ILE A 55 2.18 -1.49 -15.03
C ILE A 55 1.44 -1.52 -16.37
N GLU A 56 1.61 -2.59 -17.15
CA GLU A 56 0.96 -2.77 -18.44
C GLU A 56 -0.57 -2.90 -18.34
N GLY A 57 -1.08 -3.43 -17.22
CA GLY A 57 -2.51 -3.59 -16.96
C GLY A 57 -3.20 -2.37 -16.34
N LEU A 58 -2.44 -1.30 -15.97
CA LEU A 58 -3.04 -0.14 -15.32
C LEU A 58 -3.82 0.73 -16.31
N PRO A 59 -5.01 1.23 -15.95
CA PRO A 59 -5.78 2.13 -16.80
C PRO A 59 -5.13 3.52 -16.97
N ARG A 60 -4.18 3.88 -16.08
CA ARG A 60 -3.45 5.14 -16.10
C ARG A 60 -2.02 4.93 -15.63
N GLY A 61 -1.04 5.42 -16.38
CA GLY A 61 0.39 5.28 -16.05
C GLY A 61 0.85 6.06 -14.80
N ASP A 62 0.05 7.02 -14.32
CA ASP A 62 0.34 7.78 -13.11
C ASP A 62 -0.14 7.11 -11.82
N MET A 63 -0.81 5.95 -11.91
CA MET A 63 -1.33 5.24 -10.73
C MET A 63 -0.26 4.55 -9.91
N LEU A 64 0.84 4.16 -10.52
CA LEU A 64 1.96 3.49 -9.87
C LEU A 64 3.27 4.26 -10.10
N GLN A 65 4.15 4.23 -9.11
CA GLN A 65 5.54 4.65 -9.27
C GLN A 65 6.38 3.38 -9.46
N PRO A 66 6.93 3.14 -10.67
CA PRO A 66 7.81 2.00 -10.88
C PRO A 66 9.15 2.19 -10.17
N PHE A 67 9.76 1.10 -9.74
CA PHE A 67 11.08 1.07 -9.13
C PHE A 67 12.06 0.29 -10.00
N SER A 68 13.31 0.75 -10.03
CA SER A 68 14.39 0.05 -10.71
C SER A 68 14.78 -1.23 -9.96
N GLU A 69 15.45 -2.12 -10.66
CA GLU A 69 16.01 -3.34 -10.07
C GLU A 69 16.99 -3.02 -8.92
N SER A 70 17.86 -2.00 -9.11
CA SER A 70 18.80 -1.56 -8.07
C SER A 70 18.07 -1.09 -6.80
N PHE A 71 16.98 -0.32 -6.95
CA PHE A 71 16.17 0.14 -5.83
C PHE A 71 15.50 -1.03 -5.08
N MET A 72 14.95 -2.01 -5.81
CA MET A 72 14.37 -3.20 -5.19
C MET A 72 15.41 -4.06 -4.47
N LYS A 73 16.61 -4.19 -5.04
CA LYS A 73 17.73 -4.92 -4.43
C LYS A 73 18.17 -4.31 -3.11
N GLU A 74 18.21 -2.97 -3.00
CA GLU A 74 18.53 -2.28 -1.75
C GLU A 74 17.50 -2.58 -0.65
N HIS A 75 16.23 -2.77 -1.01
CA HIS A 75 15.17 -3.08 -0.06
C HIS A 75 15.23 -4.53 0.44
N ILE A 76 15.67 -5.47 -0.38
CA ILE A 76 15.73 -6.89 0.00
C ILE A 76 16.77 -7.17 1.10
N GLY A 77 17.78 -6.34 1.24
CA GLY A 77 18.91 -6.69 2.10
C GLY A 77 19.30 -5.70 3.18
N GLY A 78 18.64 -4.54 3.32
CA GLY A 78 19.13 -3.56 4.29
C GLY A 78 18.20 -2.39 4.55
N LYS A 79 17.62 -1.78 3.51
CA LYS A 79 16.75 -0.62 3.67
C LYS A 79 15.25 -0.99 3.75
N GLY A 80 14.93 -2.24 4.05
CA GLY A 80 13.55 -2.71 4.12
C GLY A 80 13.43 -4.21 4.06
N PHE A 81 12.26 -4.67 3.69
CA PHE A 81 11.99 -6.08 3.36
C PHE A 81 10.86 -6.18 2.34
N ILE A 82 10.80 -7.28 1.64
CA ILE A 82 9.71 -7.58 0.71
C ILE A 82 9.00 -8.85 1.17
N LEU A 83 7.70 -8.73 1.47
CA LEU A 83 6.83 -9.89 1.66
C LEU A 83 6.36 -10.40 0.30
N GLY A 84 6.51 -11.70 0.05
CA GLY A 84 5.98 -12.37 -1.13
C GLY A 84 4.91 -13.38 -0.79
N VAL A 85 3.96 -13.54 -1.69
CA VAL A 85 3.02 -14.67 -1.72
C VAL A 85 3.45 -15.57 -2.86
N VAL A 86 3.84 -16.81 -2.52
CA VAL A 86 4.37 -17.80 -3.47
C VAL A 86 3.41 -18.97 -3.56
N SER A 87 3.05 -19.36 -4.78
CA SER A 87 2.18 -20.50 -5.08
C SER A 87 2.79 -21.36 -6.19
N GLY A 88 2.94 -22.66 -5.94
CA GLY A 88 3.54 -23.58 -6.91
C GLY A 88 4.97 -23.18 -7.33
N GLY A 89 5.73 -22.55 -6.44
CA GLY A 89 7.09 -22.06 -6.72
C GLY A 89 7.17 -20.72 -7.45
N SER A 90 6.05 -20.07 -7.79
CA SER A 90 6.03 -18.77 -8.50
C SER A 90 5.53 -17.65 -7.59
N LEU A 91 6.10 -16.45 -7.73
CA LEU A 91 5.66 -15.24 -7.04
C LEU A 91 4.33 -14.73 -7.64
N ILE A 92 3.27 -14.71 -6.84
CA ILE A 92 1.94 -14.26 -7.29
C ILE A 92 1.53 -12.90 -6.72
N ALA A 93 2.19 -12.46 -5.65
CA ALA A 93 2.01 -11.12 -5.10
C ALA A 93 3.20 -10.72 -4.25
N PHE A 94 3.46 -9.41 -4.11
CA PHE A 94 4.43 -8.90 -3.15
C PHE A 94 4.03 -7.54 -2.56
N ARG A 95 4.55 -7.27 -1.35
CA ARG A 95 4.50 -5.97 -0.65
C ARG A 95 5.92 -5.55 -0.29
N ASN A 96 6.36 -4.40 -0.80
CA ASN A 96 7.64 -3.80 -0.44
C ASN A 96 7.45 -2.84 0.76
N VAL A 97 8.27 -3.04 1.79
CA VAL A 97 8.42 -2.16 2.96
C VAL A 97 9.80 -1.53 2.93
N TYR A 98 9.85 -0.23 3.15
CA TYR A 98 11.08 0.58 3.08
C TYR A 98 11.31 1.34 4.39
N PHE A 99 12.55 1.45 4.79
CA PHE A 99 13.05 2.21 5.92
C PHE A 99 13.84 3.42 5.42
N PRO A 100 13.20 4.59 5.24
CA PRO A 100 13.83 5.76 4.67
C PRO A 100 14.85 6.37 5.63
N ASP A 101 15.89 6.98 5.08
CA ASP A 101 16.79 7.81 5.86
C ASP A 101 16.06 9.08 6.36
N ILE A 102 16.49 9.60 7.52
CA ILE A 102 15.82 10.73 8.18
C ILE A 102 15.81 11.99 7.30
N ASN A 103 16.84 12.19 6.48
CA ASN A 103 17.01 13.35 5.60
C ASN A 103 16.53 13.10 4.16
N ASP A 104 15.94 11.95 3.89
CA ASP A 104 15.46 11.62 2.55
C ASP A 104 14.12 12.32 2.28
N SER A 105 14.17 13.55 1.77
CA SER A 105 12.98 14.38 1.52
C SER A 105 12.05 13.82 0.44
N GLU A 106 12.53 12.94 -0.42
CA GLU A 106 11.69 12.31 -1.44
C GLU A 106 10.94 11.10 -0.89
N TRP A 107 11.63 10.28 -0.11
CA TRP A 107 11.10 8.98 0.31
C TRP A 107 10.67 8.91 1.77
N ASN A 108 11.19 9.78 2.68
CA ASN A 108 10.68 9.82 4.05
C ASN A 108 9.37 10.60 4.12
N LEU A 109 8.26 9.88 4.01
CA LEU A 109 6.92 10.46 4.00
C LEU A 109 6.54 11.13 5.34
N GLY A 110 7.25 10.84 6.41
CA GLY A 110 7.12 11.55 7.69
C GLY A 110 7.42 13.04 7.57
N ILE A 111 8.36 13.43 6.68
CA ILE A 111 8.68 14.83 6.38
C ILE A 111 7.47 15.54 5.77
N ASP A 112 6.77 14.89 4.84
CA ASP A 112 5.56 15.44 4.22
C ASP A 112 4.43 15.65 5.23
N LEU A 113 4.39 14.86 6.30
CA LEU A 113 3.43 14.96 7.40
C LEU A 113 3.85 15.94 8.49
N GLY A 114 5.06 16.50 8.43
CA GLY A 114 5.59 17.40 9.44
C GLY A 114 5.93 16.69 10.76
N LEU A 115 6.30 15.42 10.71
CA LEU A 115 6.71 14.69 11.91
C LEU A 115 8.01 15.27 12.48
N SER A 116 8.16 15.19 13.80
CA SER A 116 9.39 15.62 14.47
C SER A 116 10.59 14.78 14.04
N GLU A 117 11.81 15.32 14.15
CA GLU A 117 13.04 14.62 13.83
C GLU A 117 13.15 13.25 14.54
N ASN A 118 12.76 13.18 15.81
CA ASN A 118 12.69 11.94 16.56
C ASN A 118 11.66 10.93 16.01
N SER A 119 10.61 11.39 15.35
CA SER A 119 9.60 10.54 14.71
C SER A 119 10.02 10.11 13.30
N LEU A 120 10.83 10.92 12.60
CA LEU A 120 11.33 10.60 11.25
C LEU A 120 12.20 9.33 11.25
N CYS A 121 13.05 9.14 12.26
CA CYS A 121 13.86 7.92 12.40
C CYS A 121 13.06 6.67 12.81
N LYS A 122 11.78 6.85 13.17
CA LYS A 122 10.83 5.77 13.51
C LYS A 122 9.76 5.55 12.45
N THR A 123 10.01 6.04 11.25
CA THR A 123 9.08 5.95 10.13
C THR A 123 9.46 4.81 9.20
N ALA A 124 8.49 3.96 8.87
CA ALA A 124 8.56 2.98 7.80
C ALA A 124 7.57 3.35 6.70
N ASN A 125 7.84 2.94 5.46
CA ASN A 125 6.95 3.19 4.34
C ASN A 125 6.49 1.89 3.68
N PHE A 126 5.23 1.79 3.34
CA PHE A 126 4.75 0.90 2.30
C PHE A 126 5.01 1.54 0.94
N GLN A 127 5.91 0.95 0.15
CA GLN A 127 6.27 1.49 -1.15
C GLN A 127 5.37 0.96 -2.27
N MET A 128 5.33 -0.35 -2.44
CA MET A 128 4.63 -0.97 -3.55
C MET A 128 3.88 -2.22 -3.08
N VAL A 129 2.72 -2.46 -3.68
CA VAL A 129 2.02 -3.75 -3.63
C VAL A 129 1.66 -4.14 -5.05
N CYS A 130 1.97 -5.38 -5.41
CA CYS A 130 1.58 -5.99 -6.67
C CYS A 130 0.87 -7.31 -6.39
N VAL A 131 -0.21 -7.57 -7.13
CA VAL A 131 -0.93 -8.85 -7.14
C VAL A 131 -1.15 -9.24 -8.58
N HIS A 132 -0.68 -10.43 -8.96
CA HIS A 132 -0.83 -10.94 -10.33
C HIS A 132 -2.32 -10.92 -10.74
N PRO A 133 -2.67 -10.51 -11.97
CA PRO A 133 -4.06 -10.39 -12.44
C PRO A 133 -4.91 -11.63 -12.21
N ASP A 134 -4.35 -12.83 -12.43
CA ASP A 134 -5.04 -14.11 -12.21
C ASP A 134 -5.48 -14.34 -10.76
N PHE A 135 -4.93 -13.59 -9.81
CA PHE A 135 -5.17 -13.73 -8.37
C PHE A 135 -5.88 -12.53 -7.74
N LEU A 136 -6.36 -11.59 -8.54
CA LEU A 136 -7.18 -10.49 -8.04
C LEU A 136 -8.48 -11.00 -7.42
N GLY A 137 -8.98 -10.30 -6.38
CA GLY A 137 -10.19 -10.70 -5.63
C GLY A 137 -9.92 -11.69 -4.48
N ASN A 138 -8.67 -12.09 -4.23
CA ASN A 138 -8.28 -12.96 -3.10
C ASN A 138 -7.85 -12.18 -1.85
N SER A 139 -8.03 -10.88 -1.80
CA SER A 139 -7.60 -10.01 -0.68
C SER A 139 -6.10 -10.11 -0.33
N LEU A 140 -5.24 -10.59 -1.26
CA LEU A 140 -3.81 -10.84 -1.00
C LEU A 140 -3.08 -9.58 -0.56
N ALA A 141 -3.41 -8.41 -1.14
CA ALA A 141 -2.81 -7.14 -0.73
C ALA A 141 -3.17 -6.79 0.73
N LEU A 142 -4.42 -7.00 1.15
CA LEU A 142 -4.84 -6.78 2.54
C LEU A 142 -4.17 -7.76 3.50
N VAL A 143 -4.06 -9.03 3.10
CA VAL A 143 -3.36 -10.07 3.88
C VAL A 143 -1.90 -9.69 4.07
N MET A 144 -1.18 -9.31 2.99
CA MET A 144 0.21 -8.86 3.08
C MET A 144 0.37 -7.61 3.93
N ASN A 145 -0.56 -6.63 3.85
CA ASN A 145 -0.54 -5.44 4.70
C ASN A 145 -0.61 -5.83 6.18
N ARG A 146 -1.54 -6.72 6.56
CA ARG A 146 -1.69 -7.18 7.95
C ARG A 146 -0.43 -7.89 8.46
N HIS A 147 0.19 -8.75 7.63
CA HIS A 147 1.46 -9.40 7.97
C HIS A 147 2.59 -8.37 8.15
N ALA A 148 2.77 -7.44 7.20
CA ALA A 148 3.80 -6.41 7.29
C ALA A 148 3.61 -5.50 8.52
N ILE A 149 2.38 -5.10 8.83
CA ILE A 149 2.05 -4.31 10.02
C ILE A 149 2.36 -5.11 11.29
N SER A 150 2.03 -6.40 11.33
CA SER A 150 2.36 -7.27 12.46
C SER A 150 3.88 -7.40 12.68
N ILE A 151 4.66 -7.49 11.62
CA ILE A 151 6.13 -7.48 11.67
C ILE A 151 6.61 -6.15 12.24
N LEU A 152 6.20 -5.02 11.64
CA LEU A 152 6.65 -3.69 12.02
C LEU A 152 6.32 -3.33 13.47
N ARG A 153 5.17 -3.78 14.00
CA ARG A 153 4.79 -3.58 15.41
C ARG A 153 5.72 -4.28 16.41
N ARG A 154 6.43 -5.31 15.97
CA ARG A 154 7.42 -6.03 16.78
C ARG A 154 8.84 -5.53 16.56
N MET A 155 9.05 -4.73 15.51
CA MET A 155 10.35 -4.14 15.19
C MET A 155 10.50 -2.77 15.85
N GLU A 156 11.44 -2.64 16.77
CA GLU A 156 11.89 -1.34 17.24
C GLU A 156 12.83 -0.71 16.19
N PRO A 157 12.78 0.60 15.95
CA PRO A 157 12.04 1.61 16.69
C PRO A 157 10.73 2.08 16.04
N TYR A 158 10.16 1.34 15.07
CA TYR A 158 9.10 1.86 14.19
C TYR A 158 7.79 2.14 14.93
N GLU A 159 7.31 3.38 14.77
CA GLU A 159 6.06 3.88 15.35
C GLU A 159 5.11 4.43 14.30
N HIS A 160 5.64 4.91 13.16
CA HIS A 160 4.89 5.51 12.07
C HIS A 160 5.03 4.67 10.81
N LEU A 161 3.89 4.32 10.23
CA LEU A 161 3.84 3.67 8.92
C LEU A 161 3.14 4.59 7.93
N CYS A 162 3.85 4.94 6.86
CA CYS A 162 3.35 5.83 5.83
C CYS A 162 3.25 5.10 4.48
N ALA A 163 2.42 5.62 3.59
CA ALA A 163 2.40 5.21 2.19
C ALA A 163 1.92 6.36 1.31
N THR A 164 2.18 6.26 0.01
CA THR A 164 1.51 7.08 -0.98
C THR A 164 0.58 6.24 -1.84
N VAL A 165 -0.55 6.82 -2.24
CA VAL A 165 -1.46 6.20 -3.18
C VAL A 165 -2.00 7.24 -4.16
N SER A 166 -2.13 6.86 -5.43
CA SER A 166 -2.78 7.72 -6.43
C SER A 166 -4.26 7.89 -6.08
N PRO A 167 -4.83 9.10 -6.13
CA PRO A 167 -6.28 9.32 -5.95
C PRO A 167 -7.13 8.50 -6.93
N TYR A 168 -6.55 8.13 -8.06
CA TYR A 168 -7.21 7.32 -9.08
C TYR A 168 -7.16 5.81 -8.79
N ASN A 169 -6.34 5.37 -7.81
CA ASN A 169 -6.25 3.98 -7.41
C ASN A 169 -7.16 3.67 -6.21
N PHE A 170 -8.48 3.77 -6.42
CA PHE A 170 -9.46 3.63 -5.36
C PHE A 170 -9.46 2.23 -4.70
N TRP A 171 -9.06 1.17 -5.40
CA TRP A 171 -8.88 -0.15 -4.76
C TRP A 171 -7.77 -0.13 -3.72
N ASN A 172 -6.61 0.46 -4.07
CA ASN A 172 -5.52 0.53 -3.11
C ASN A 172 -5.82 1.53 -1.98
N ILE A 173 -6.59 2.62 -2.26
CA ILE A 173 -7.11 3.50 -1.21
C ILE A 173 -7.94 2.69 -0.22
N LYS A 174 -8.92 1.92 -0.71
CA LYS A 174 -9.75 1.08 0.15
C LYS A 174 -8.92 0.08 0.96
N ILE A 175 -7.99 -0.63 0.32
CA ILE A 175 -7.11 -1.61 1.00
C ILE A 175 -6.29 -0.95 2.11
N LEU A 176 -5.76 0.25 1.89
CA LEU A 176 -4.99 0.99 2.89
C LEU A 176 -5.88 1.42 4.06
N LEU A 177 -7.07 1.98 3.79
CA LEU A 177 -8.04 2.34 4.83
C LEU A 177 -8.48 1.10 5.63
N ASP A 178 -8.81 -0.01 4.96
CA ASP A 178 -9.16 -1.29 5.59
C ASP A 178 -7.98 -1.92 6.39
N SER A 179 -6.76 -1.47 6.11
CA SER A 179 -5.55 -1.85 6.87
C SER A 179 -5.30 -0.95 8.09
N GLY A 180 -6.15 0.07 8.32
CA GLY A 180 -6.05 0.98 9.45
C GLY A 180 -5.25 2.26 9.18
N PHE A 181 -4.96 2.57 7.91
CA PHE A 181 -4.41 3.88 7.54
C PHE A 181 -5.50 4.93 7.50
N VAL A 182 -5.08 6.19 7.63
CA VAL A 182 -5.91 7.37 7.35
C VAL A 182 -5.22 8.25 6.33
N ILE A 183 -5.99 8.93 5.48
CA ILE A 183 -5.45 9.89 4.51
C ILE A 183 -5.20 11.20 5.24
N LYS A 184 -3.96 11.69 5.20
CA LYS A 184 -3.54 12.89 5.94
C LYS A 184 -3.30 14.09 5.05
N LYS A 185 -2.96 13.86 3.76
CA LYS A 185 -2.57 14.94 2.86
C LYS A 185 -2.74 14.54 1.41
N LEU A 186 -2.96 15.54 0.56
CA LEU A 186 -2.86 15.43 -0.88
C LEU A 186 -1.63 16.22 -1.34
N LYS A 187 -0.74 15.63 -2.14
CA LYS A 187 0.51 16.27 -2.55
C LYS A 187 0.98 15.74 -3.91
N THR A 188 1.63 16.60 -4.69
CA THR A 188 2.35 16.20 -5.88
C THR A 188 3.72 15.65 -5.51
N LYS A 189 4.05 14.43 -5.95
CA LYS A 189 5.33 13.74 -5.71
C LYS A 189 5.81 13.04 -6.99
N TYR A 190 7.01 12.52 -6.98
CA TYR A 190 7.55 11.62 -8.01
C TYR A 190 7.42 12.18 -9.42
N GLY A 191 7.90 13.42 -9.62
CA GLY A 191 7.90 14.04 -10.94
C GLY A 191 6.52 14.47 -11.44
N GLY A 192 5.64 14.99 -10.55
CA GLY A 192 4.36 15.57 -10.93
C GLY A 192 3.14 14.69 -10.69
N LYS A 193 3.29 13.52 -10.08
CA LYS A 193 2.18 12.62 -9.80
C LYS A 193 1.42 13.03 -8.53
N LEU A 194 0.10 13.22 -8.64
CA LEU A 194 -0.76 13.49 -7.48
C LEU A 194 -0.87 12.25 -6.58
N ARG A 195 -0.67 12.44 -5.27
CA ARG A 195 -0.68 11.36 -4.27
C ARG A 195 -1.38 11.77 -3.00
N TYR A 196 -2.22 10.89 -2.47
CA TYR A 196 -2.53 10.91 -1.06
C TYR A 196 -1.32 10.41 -0.28
N ILE A 197 -1.01 11.07 0.82
CA ILE A 197 -0.12 10.57 1.85
C ILE A 197 -0.99 9.99 2.96
N VAL A 198 -0.82 8.71 3.21
CA VAL A 198 -1.56 7.99 4.22
C VAL A 198 -0.65 7.61 5.37
N HIS A 199 -1.20 7.54 6.57
CA HIS A 199 -0.47 7.30 7.80
C HIS A 199 -1.21 6.34 8.71
N GLN A 200 -0.45 5.49 9.40
CA GLN A 200 -0.92 4.66 10.50
C GLN A 200 0.05 4.78 11.67
N ASN A 201 -0.46 5.00 12.89
CA ASN A 201 0.34 4.88 14.10
C ASN A 201 0.37 3.39 14.51
N LEU A 202 1.56 2.80 14.52
CA LEU A 202 1.75 1.37 14.81
C LEU A 202 1.54 1.03 16.29
N LYS A 203 1.72 2.00 17.19
CA LYS A 203 1.55 1.82 18.65
C LYS A 203 0.09 1.85 19.08
N ASN A 204 -0.76 2.52 18.31
CA ASN A 204 -2.19 2.54 18.61
C ASN A 204 -2.85 1.34 17.92
N SER A 205 -3.54 0.52 18.69
CA SER A 205 -4.50 -0.44 18.12
C SER A 205 -5.56 0.40 17.40
N GLY A 206 -5.53 0.35 16.05
CA GLY A 206 -6.30 1.25 15.20
C GLY A 206 -7.72 1.46 15.72
N VAL A 207 -8.03 2.69 16.08
CA VAL A 207 -9.42 3.10 16.24
C VAL A 207 -10.04 2.94 14.86
N LEU A 208 -10.94 1.97 14.74
CA LEU A 208 -11.78 1.89 13.54
C LEU A 208 -12.53 3.22 13.45
N PRO A 209 -12.47 3.89 12.30
CA PRO A 209 -13.19 5.14 12.12
C PRO A 209 -14.66 4.93 12.47
N SER A 210 -15.23 5.87 13.23
CA SER A 210 -16.66 6.02 13.40
C SER A 210 -17.31 6.47 12.08
N ASP A 211 -18.60 6.71 12.08
CA ASP A 211 -19.27 7.29 10.92
C ASP A 211 -18.64 8.65 10.58
N PRO A 212 -18.23 8.90 9.32
CA PRO A 212 -17.55 10.12 8.96
C PRO A 212 -18.45 11.34 9.11
N GLU A 213 -17.90 12.43 9.64
CA GLU A 213 -18.63 13.68 9.84
C GLU A 213 -18.92 14.43 8.51
N ARG A 214 -18.09 14.18 7.50
CA ARG A 214 -18.21 14.83 6.18
C ARG A 214 -17.89 13.85 5.06
N MET A 215 -18.67 13.93 3.97
CA MET A 215 -18.43 13.22 2.72
C MET A 215 -18.00 14.18 1.63
N VAL A 216 -16.98 13.83 0.87
CA VAL A 216 -16.45 14.63 -0.23
C VAL A 216 -16.15 13.74 -1.43
N SER A 217 -16.60 14.14 -2.62
CA SER A 217 -16.28 13.41 -3.85
C SER A 217 -14.79 13.11 -3.96
N LEU A 218 -14.44 11.88 -4.38
CA LEU A 218 -13.05 11.46 -4.61
C LEU A 218 -12.34 12.35 -5.64
N THR A 219 -13.08 13.01 -6.52
CA THR A 219 -12.54 13.92 -7.56
C THR A 219 -12.52 15.40 -7.18
N ASP A 220 -13.10 15.80 -6.03
CA ASP A 220 -13.07 17.19 -5.55
C ASP A 220 -11.82 17.46 -4.70
N PHE A 221 -10.68 17.51 -5.38
CA PHE A 221 -9.37 17.69 -4.72
C PHE A 221 -9.25 19.01 -3.95
N MET A 222 -9.86 20.09 -4.47
CA MET A 222 -9.80 21.40 -3.79
C MET A 222 -10.51 21.38 -2.42
N LYS A 223 -11.66 20.70 -2.34
CA LYS A 223 -12.40 20.59 -1.08
C LYS A 223 -11.66 19.67 -0.10
N GLN A 224 -11.07 18.59 -0.62
CA GLN A 224 -10.25 17.67 0.19
C GLN A 224 -9.02 18.38 0.77
N GLU A 225 -8.25 19.14 -0.02
CA GLU A 225 -7.09 19.92 0.44
C GLU A 225 -7.47 20.86 1.58
N LYS A 226 -8.56 21.62 1.43
CA LYS A 226 -9.07 22.52 2.49
C LYS A 226 -9.37 21.76 3.80
N LEU A 227 -9.88 20.53 3.71
CA LEU A 227 -10.14 19.71 4.88
C LEU A 227 -8.84 19.23 5.51
N PHE A 228 -7.88 18.74 4.72
CA PHE A 228 -6.57 18.34 5.23
C PHE A 228 -5.85 19.51 5.93
N ASP A 229 -5.86 20.69 5.34
CA ASP A 229 -5.26 21.90 5.90
C ASP A 229 -5.95 22.33 7.22
N ALA A 230 -7.25 22.04 7.35
CA ALA A 230 -8.02 22.26 8.58
C ALA A 230 -7.87 21.12 9.61
N GLY A 231 -6.94 20.16 9.39
CA GLY A 231 -6.62 19.06 10.30
C GLY A 231 -7.57 17.86 10.23
N TRP A 232 -8.41 17.76 9.19
CA TRP A 232 -9.26 16.59 8.97
C TRP A 232 -8.45 15.45 8.35
N SER A 233 -8.90 14.21 8.57
CA SER A 233 -8.31 13.00 7.99
C SER A 233 -9.37 12.24 7.19
N GLY A 234 -8.98 11.70 6.02
CA GLY A 234 -9.84 10.79 5.28
C GLY A 234 -9.77 9.38 5.90
N THR A 235 -10.90 8.85 6.29
CA THR A 235 -10.99 7.60 7.07
C THR A 235 -11.77 6.49 6.37
N MET A 236 -12.59 6.84 5.38
CA MET A 236 -13.44 5.90 4.67
C MET A 236 -13.51 6.22 3.18
N LEU A 237 -13.64 5.19 2.35
CA LEU A 237 -14.02 5.30 0.95
C LEU A 237 -15.40 4.67 0.77
N ALA A 238 -16.36 5.46 0.32
CA ALA A 238 -17.75 5.05 0.09
C ALA A 238 -18.13 5.14 -1.39
N GLY A 239 -19.11 4.35 -1.81
CA GLY A 239 -19.67 4.34 -3.16
C GLY A 239 -20.15 2.95 -3.60
N SER A 240 -21.08 2.89 -4.53
CA SER A 240 -21.82 1.67 -4.89
C SER A 240 -21.04 0.61 -5.65
N HIS A 241 -19.79 0.86 -6.06
CA HIS A 241 -19.02 -0.01 -6.96
C HIS A 241 -17.63 -0.42 -6.46
N VAL A 242 -17.32 -0.20 -5.17
CA VAL A 242 -16.06 -0.68 -4.61
C VAL A 242 -16.18 -2.18 -4.30
N ARG A 243 -16.41 -3.00 -5.33
CA ARG A 243 -16.29 -4.46 -5.23
C ARG A 243 -14.86 -4.88 -5.55
N GLU A 244 -14.41 -5.98 -4.98
CA GLU A 244 -13.03 -6.50 -5.03
C GLU A 244 -12.56 -6.98 -6.42
N ASN A 245 -13.30 -6.73 -7.49
CA ASN A 245 -12.97 -7.14 -8.85
C ASN A 245 -11.99 -6.14 -9.47
N GLY A 246 -10.71 -6.43 -9.42
CA GLY A 246 -9.59 -5.56 -9.82
C GLY A 246 -9.70 -4.89 -11.21
N PHE A 247 -8.71 -4.07 -11.54
CA PHE A 247 -8.57 -3.27 -12.77
C PHE A 247 -8.80 -4.02 -14.09
N ALA A 248 -8.54 -5.32 -14.14
CA ALA A 248 -8.54 -6.11 -15.39
C ALA A 248 -9.90 -6.19 -16.11
N GLU A 249 -11.00 -5.86 -15.43
CA GLU A 249 -12.35 -5.96 -16.00
C GLU A 249 -13.00 -4.60 -16.31
N MET A 250 -12.35 -3.47 -15.96
CA MET A 250 -12.89 -2.13 -16.21
C MET A 250 -12.40 -1.55 -17.52
N ARG A 251 -13.31 -1.34 -18.47
CA ARG A 251 -13.07 -0.48 -19.63
C ARG A 251 -12.93 0.99 -19.15
N ASN A 252 -12.16 1.82 -19.87
CA ASN A 252 -11.87 3.21 -19.47
C ASN A 252 -13.12 4.05 -19.12
N THR A 253 -14.23 3.86 -19.81
CA THR A 253 -15.50 4.56 -19.54
C THR A 253 -16.13 4.17 -18.20
N ALA A 254 -16.03 2.90 -17.80
CA ALA A 254 -16.50 2.41 -16.52
C ALA A 254 -15.61 2.91 -15.36
N PHE A 255 -14.30 3.02 -15.60
CA PHE A 255 -13.34 3.54 -14.63
C PHE A 255 -13.63 4.99 -14.23
N GLU A 256 -13.78 5.90 -15.22
CA GLU A 256 -14.07 7.31 -14.97
C GLU A 256 -15.45 7.52 -14.33
N SER A 257 -16.46 6.73 -14.72
CA SER A 257 -17.78 6.80 -14.08
C SER A 257 -17.75 6.31 -12.63
N THR A 258 -16.96 5.30 -12.33
CA THR A 258 -16.76 4.82 -10.95
C THR A 258 -16.10 5.89 -10.09
N LEU A 259 -15.03 6.53 -10.56
CA LEU A 259 -14.35 7.58 -9.79
C LEU A 259 -15.30 8.72 -9.38
N ARG A 260 -16.23 9.13 -10.26
CA ARG A 260 -17.19 10.21 -9.97
C ARG A 260 -18.22 9.85 -8.90
N ASN A 261 -18.47 8.55 -8.70
CA ASN A 261 -19.45 8.04 -7.76
C ASN A 261 -18.84 7.64 -6.41
N LEU A 262 -17.53 7.89 -6.22
CA LEU A 262 -16.83 7.60 -4.98
C LEU A 262 -16.65 8.86 -4.13
N GLU A 263 -16.73 8.69 -2.83
CA GLU A 263 -16.55 9.74 -1.85
C GLU A 263 -15.55 9.31 -0.77
N ILE A 264 -14.79 10.28 -0.25
CA ILE A 264 -13.96 10.12 0.95
C ILE A 264 -14.73 10.65 2.16
N GLY A 265 -14.86 9.84 3.19
CA GLY A 265 -15.35 10.24 4.50
C GLY A 265 -14.23 10.87 5.34
N PHE A 266 -14.50 11.99 5.98
CA PHE A 266 -13.56 12.78 6.76
C PHE A 266 -13.98 12.88 8.23
N GLU A 267 -12.99 12.78 9.12
CA GLU A 267 -13.13 12.92 10.56
C GLU A 267 -12.02 13.82 11.14
N LYS A 268 -12.32 14.50 12.26
CA LYS A 268 -11.29 15.14 13.09
C LYS A 268 -10.75 14.13 14.10
N LEU A 269 -9.60 13.56 13.79
CA LEU A 269 -8.92 12.65 14.70
C LEU A 269 -8.00 13.44 15.63
N SER A 270 -8.15 13.28 16.94
CA SER A 270 -7.17 13.73 17.94
C SER A 270 -5.98 12.74 17.91
N PHE A 271 -4.77 13.27 17.75
CA PHE A 271 -3.50 12.51 17.76
C PHE A 271 -2.77 12.76 19.08
#